data_81a9e9b2e7839d6e7bb1598cf50347d5
#
_entry.id   81a9e9b2e7839d6e7bb1598cf50347d5
#
_cell.length_a   1.000
_cell.length_b   1.000
_cell.length_c   1.000
_cell.angle_alpha   90.00
_cell.angle_beta   90.00
_cell.angle_gamma   90.00
#
_symmetry.space_group_name_H-M   'P 1'
#
loop_
_entity.id
_entity.type
_entity.pdbx_description
1 polymer ?
#
loop_
_entity_poly.entity_id
_entity_poly.type
_entity_poly.pdbx_seq_one_letter_code
_entity_poly.pdbx_strand_id
1 'polypeptide(L)'
;MSKYKSRNEVPEKYKWNLSDFYKDDKEFYKELEEAKKRIKYEEKFRGCTKSGKKLYEFLKYDEVTECMVENLYMYSFMKDDEELGKEENINRKNKATLLINDYSNMISFFNPEILELSKEEFNKLFEFDKLNEYKFLLEEIYKNKGHVLSEKEEIIINELESAMNNFEDISSNLLNNEHNYGTVMIDGKEEEIHSTNLRKLLKNKDQNIRKEVFFKYKKVLDQYSGTSASLLNSYVKNNNTNSRLHNFKNAWDEKLFDYNMPEKAYNTLVEVVSNNYSSAQKYFDLYKTTHNLKELHMYDLSLDLYPSTKKYTIEEGIDLIRKAISPLGEEYLSCFNKIIDNHYIDFCEYKGKCSGGYSASTPDHDSRILLSFNDDLSSVSTIAHECGHNVHHQFVKKYNPIQYRNITTLVAEVVSLTNECLLSSYLANNGTKEEKLAGISNILGVIDNNLFNCIREAKMETEFNKYSEEGNAITKEYMNELDLKSLKEYYGNSIIIDELANTGWIRRSHYYSDYYLYNYSFCISVASANAMKILNGDKDQLERYIRFISLGSDIHPIDAFKVLGFDLTNKEVYETAIKYFDGLIDKYKEISKE
;
A
#
# COMPACT_ATOMS: atom_id res chain seq x y z
N MET A 1 3.85 12.13 24.26
CA MET A 1 2.61 11.65 24.96
C MET A 1 1.45 12.09 24.11
N SER A 2 0.48 11.21 23.84
CA SER A 2 -0.72 11.58 23.09
C SER A 2 -1.46 12.72 23.78
N LYS A 3 -2.06 13.61 22.99
CA LYS A 3 -2.79 14.80 23.49
C LYS A 3 -4.03 14.39 24.32
N TYR A 4 -4.62 13.24 24.01
CA TYR A 4 -5.80 12.70 24.64
C TYR A 4 -5.50 11.34 25.31
N LYS A 5 -6.10 11.08 26.46
CA LYS A 5 -5.92 9.82 27.21
C LYS A 5 -6.86 8.72 26.72
N SER A 6 -8.02 9.09 26.18
CA SER A 6 -9.05 8.17 25.69
C SER A 6 -9.87 8.82 24.58
N ARG A 7 -10.62 7.99 23.82
CA ARG A 7 -11.54 8.46 22.79
C ARG A 7 -12.56 9.49 23.29
N ASN A 8 -13.02 9.36 24.54
CA ASN A 8 -14.02 10.25 25.11
C ASN A 8 -13.52 11.69 25.28
N GLU A 9 -12.20 11.90 25.38
CA GLU A 9 -11.60 13.23 25.48
C GLU A 9 -11.43 13.92 24.12
N VAL A 10 -11.51 13.16 23.02
CA VAL A 10 -11.39 13.69 21.65
C VAL A 10 -12.68 14.43 21.29
N PRO A 11 -12.60 15.68 20.78
CA PRO A 11 -13.76 16.41 20.28
C PRO A 11 -14.49 15.65 19.16
N GLU A 12 -15.83 15.67 19.16
CA GLU A 12 -16.64 14.93 18.18
C GLU A 12 -16.28 15.28 16.73
N LYS A 13 -15.98 16.54 16.43
CA LYS A 13 -15.57 16.98 15.09
C LYS A 13 -14.29 16.32 14.55
N TYR A 14 -13.52 15.66 15.39
CA TYR A 14 -12.28 14.95 15.02
C TYR A 14 -12.42 13.43 15.08
N LYS A 15 -13.62 12.93 15.33
CA LYS A 15 -13.95 11.51 15.24
C LYS A 15 -14.69 11.22 13.95
N TRP A 16 -14.47 10.07 13.40
CA TRP A 16 -15.27 9.62 12.27
C TRP A 16 -16.71 9.27 12.66
N ASN A 17 -17.61 9.43 11.70
CA ASN A 17 -19.00 9.03 11.81
C ASN A 17 -19.21 7.68 11.11
N LEU A 18 -19.67 6.67 11.85
CA LEU A 18 -19.99 5.33 11.37
C LEU A 18 -21.50 5.04 11.37
N SER A 19 -22.34 6.03 11.71
CA SER A 19 -23.79 5.83 11.88
C SER A 19 -24.55 5.53 10.60
N ASP A 20 -23.95 5.75 9.43
CA ASP A 20 -24.52 5.37 8.14
C ASP A 20 -24.27 3.89 7.78
N PHE A 21 -23.30 3.24 8.43
CA PHE A 21 -23.21 1.78 8.44
C PHE A 21 -24.28 1.21 9.37
N TYR A 22 -24.16 1.49 10.67
CA TYR A 22 -25.11 1.05 11.68
C TYR A 22 -25.24 2.11 12.77
N LYS A 23 -26.48 2.46 13.13
CA LYS A 23 -26.77 3.45 14.17
C LYS A 23 -26.41 2.95 15.56
N ASP A 24 -26.57 1.66 15.77
CA ASP A 24 -26.31 0.98 17.03
C ASP A 24 -26.06 -0.52 16.82
N ASP A 25 -25.64 -1.20 17.88
CA ASP A 25 -25.40 -2.63 17.88
C ASP A 25 -26.65 -3.46 17.56
N LYS A 26 -27.84 -2.95 17.86
CA LYS A 26 -29.09 -3.67 17.56
C LYS A 26 -29.30 -3.78 16.05
N GLU A 27 -29.02 -2.72 15.31
CA GLU A 27 -29.10 -2.70 13.86
C GLU A 27 -28.02 -3.62 13.25
N PHE A 28 -26.78 -3.55 13.74
CA PHE A 28 -25.69 -4.44 13.34
C PHE A 28 -26.05 -5.92 13.54
N TYR A 29 -26.49 -6.34 14.74
CA TYR A 29 -26.81 -7.75 14.99
C TYR A 29 -28.06 -8.23 14.23
N LYS A 30 -29.00 -7.32 13.94
CA LYS A 30 -30.14 -7.67 13.07
C LYS A 30 -29.68 -8.00 11.67
N GLU A 31 -28.79 -7.20 11.08
CA GLU A 31 -28.25 -7.42 9.74
C GLU A 31 -27.35 -8.65 9.70
N LEU A 32 -26.55 -8.89 10.73
CA LEU A 32 -25.76 -10.11 10.88
C LEU A 32 -26.63 -11.39 10.78
N GLU A 33 -27.79 -11.42 11.42
CA GLU A 33 -28.71 -12.57 11.36
C GLU A 33 -29.40 -12.67 9.99
N GLU A 34 -29.61 -11.55 9.31
CA GLU A 34 -30.17 -11.56 7.94
C GLU A 34 -29.11 -12.06 6.94
N ALA A 35 -27.85 -11.60 7.05
CA ALA A 35 -26.75 -12.07 6.23
C ALA A 35 -26.54 -13.60 6.36
N LYS A 36 -26.59 -14.15 7.56
CA LYS A 36 -26.53 -15.61 7.79
C LYS A 36 -27.63 -16.37 7.05
N LYS A 37 -28.82 -15.82 6.96
CA LYS A 37 -29.92 -16.47 6.22
C LYS A 37 -29.69 -16.38 4.72
N ARG A 38 -29.21 -15.24 4.24
CA ARG A 38 -28.87 -15.07 2.82
C ARG A 38 -27.78 -16.01 2.40
N ILE A 39 -26.69 -16.12 3.16
CA ILE A 39 -25.58 -17.05 2.92
C ILE A 39 -26.11 -18.49 2.78
N LYS A 40 -26.96 -18.96 3.69
CA LYS A 40 -27.55 -20.30 3.59
C LYS A 40 -28.42 -20.49 2.35
N TYR A 41 -29.00 -19.43 1.82
CA TYR A 41 -29.82 -19.50 0.61
C TYR A 41 -28.96 -19.66 -0.65
N GLU A 42 -27.68 -19.23 -0.65
CA GLU A 42 -26.73 -19.37 -1.77
C GLU A 42 -26.60 -20.83 -2.25
N GLU A 43 -26.73 -21.81 -1.35
CA GLU A 43 -26.70 -23.23 -1.68
C GLU A 43 -27.68 -23.62 -2.82
N LYS A 44 -28.78 -22.88 -2.98
CA LYS A 44 -29.79 -23.14 -4.03
C LYS A 44 -29.29 -22.77 -5.41
N PHE A 45 -28.24 -22.01 -5.53
CA PHE A 45 -27.65 -21.58 -6.78
C PHE A 45 -26.61 -22.56 -7.34
N ARG A 46 -26.27 -23.64 -6.64
CA ARG A 46 -25.40 -24.69 -7.19
C ARG A 46 -25.94 -25.16 -8.53
N GLY A 47 -25.08 -25.22 -9.54
CA GLY A 47 -25.44 -25.47 -10.92
C GLY A 47 -26.06 -24.25 -11.63
N CYS A 48 -25.74 -23.04 -11.16
CA CYS A 48 -26.18 -21.78 -11.79
C CYS A 48 -25.61 -21.61 -13.20
N THR A 49 -24.44 -22.19 -13.47
CA THR A 49 -23.76 -22.15 -14.79
C THR A 49 -24.45 -22.90 -15.91
N LYS A 50 -25.54 -23.65 -15.61
CA LYS A 50 -26.32 -24.36 -16.62
C LYS A 50 -27.07 -23.44 -17.62
N SER A 51 -27.23 -22.18 -17.33
CA SER A 51 -27.77 -21.17 -18.26
C SER A 51 -27.40 -19.75 -17.81
N GLY A 52 -27.21 -18.85 -18.78
CA GLY A 52 -26.91 -17.44 -18.49
C GLY A 52 -27.95 -16.75 -17.61
N LYS A 53 -29.25 -17.12 -17.73
CA LYS A 53 -30.29 -16.57 -16.85
C LYS A 53 -30.09 -16.96 -15.37
N LYS A 54 -29.80 -18.24 -15.09
CA LYS A 54 -29.61 -18.73 -13.72
C LYS A 54 -28.35 -18.13 -13.11
N LEU A 55 -27.27 -18.02 -13.91
CA LEU A 55 -26.04 -17.39 -13.50
C LEU A 55 -26.27 -15.92 -13.14
N TYR A 56 -27.02 -15.20 -13.96
CA TYR A 56 -27.39 -13.81 -13.68
C TYR A 56 -28.19 -13.67 -12.37
N GLU A 57 -29.17 -14.58 -12.14
CA GLU A 57 -29.97 -14.61 -10.92
C GLU A 57 -29.09 -14.84 -9.66
N PHE A 58 -28.08 -15.71 -9.77
CA PHE A 58 -27.10 -15.93 -8.72
C PHE A 58 -26.29 -14.65 -8.45
N LEU A 59 -25.63 -14.10 -9.48
CA LEU A 59 -24.78 -12.92 -9.34
C LEU A 59 -25.54 -11.72 -8.75
N LYS A 60 -26.78 -11.51 -9.14
CA LYS A 60 -27.63 -10.45 -8.55
C LYS A 60 -28.02 -10.71 -7.11
N TYR A 61 -28.14 -11.96 -6.70
CA TYR A 61 -28.40 -12.30 -5.31
C TYR A 61 -27.13 -12.14 -4.48
N ASP A 62 -26.02 -12.63 -4.98
CA ASP A 62 -24.70 -12.63 -4.34
C ASP A 62 -24.17 -11.21 -4.11
N GLU A 63 -24.28 -10.29 -5.08
CA GLU A 63 -23.93 -8.86 -4.89
C GLU A 63 -24.49 -8.26 -3.59
N VAL A 64 -25.73 -8.56 -3.27
CA VAL A 64 -26.37 -8.03 -2.06
C VAL A 64 -25.84 -8.73 -0.82
N THR A 65 -25.59 -10.03 -0.91
CA THR A 65 -25.03 -10.81 0.22
C THR A 65 -23.61 -10.37 0.52
N GLU A 66 -22.77 -10.24 -0.51
CA GLU A 66 -21.40 -9.76 -0.42
C GLU A 66 -21.33 -8.38 0.25
N CYS A 67 -22.10 -7.41 -0.23
CA CYS A 67 -22.15 -6.07 0.37
C CYS A 67 -22.54 -6.10 1.85
N MET A 68 -23.53 -6.90 2.24
CA MET A 68 -23.90 -7.03 3.64
C MET A 68 -22.76 -7.61 4.49
N VAL A 69 -22.09 -8.64 3.99
CA VAL A 69 -20.96 -9.29 4.67
C VAL A 69 -19.78 -8.33 4.82
N GLU A 70 -19.43 -7.62 3.75
CA GLU A 70 -18.35 -6.64 3.76
C GLU A 70 -18.65 -5.44 4.69
N ASN A 71 -19.89 -4.93 4.68
CA ASN A 71 -20.30 -3.84 5.58
C ASN A 71 -20.19 -4.25 7.05
N LEU A 72 -20.67 -5.44 7.39
CA LEU A 72 -20.58 -5.99 8.74
C LEU A 72 -19.13 -6.16 9.19
N TYR A 73 -18.29 -6.69 8.31
CA TYR A 73 -16.87 -6.88 8.60
C TYR A 73 -16.16 -5.54 8.76
N MET A 74 -16.31 -4.63 7.80
CA MET A 74 -15.61 -3.36 7.80
C MET A 74 -16.02 -2.47 8.97
N TYR A 75 -17.31 -2.43 9.29
CA TYR A 75 -17.79 -1.73 10.50
C TYR A 75 -17.18 -2.30 11.77
N SER A 76 -17.13 -3.63 11.88
CA SER A 76 -16.56 -4.31 13.05
C SER A 76 -15.06 -4.03 13.19
N PHE A 77 -14.33 -4.01 12.06
CA PHE A 77 -12.92 -3.69 11.97
C PHE A 77 -12.66 -2.24 12.43
N MET A 78 -13.40 -1.28 11.88
CA MET A 78 -13.28 0.13 12.26
C MET A 78 -13.64 0.38 13.73
N LYS A 79 -14.64 -0.32 14.27
CA LYS A 79 -14.99 -0.23 15.69
C LYS A 79 -13.93 -0.83 16.61
N ASP A 80 -13.24 -1.88 16.19
CA ASP A 80 -12.13 -2.45 16.94
C ASP A 80 -10.94 -1.49 16.97
N ASP A 81 -10.63 -0.85 15.83
CA ASP A 81 -9.55 0.12 15.69
C ASP A 81 -9.77 1.43 16.49
N GLU A 82 -11.03 1.77 16.79
CA GLU A 82 -11.32 2.86 17.73
C GLU A 82 -10.80 2.58 19.14
N GLU A 83 -10.94 1.35 19.65
CA GLU A 83 -10.58 0.98 21.02
C GLU A 83 -10.14 -0.49 21.05
N LEU A 84 -8.86 -0.73 20.73
CA LEU A 84 -8.24 -2.05 20.79
C LEU A 84 -8.33 -2.64 22.21
N GLY A 85 -8.66 -3.91 22.28
CA GLY A 85 -8.77 -4.63 23.55
C GLY A 85 -10.12 -4.47 24.26
N LYS A 86 -11.07 -3.72 23.71
CA LYS A 86 -12.43 -3.63 24.23
C LYS A 86 -13.20 -4.91 23.87
N GLU A 87 -13.63 -5.67 24.87
CA GLU A 87 -14.25 -7.00 24.70
C GLU A 87 -15.42 -6.97 23.70
N GLU A 88 -16.26 -5.95 23.75
CA GLU A 88 -17.40 -5.76 22.85
C GLU A 88 -16.97 -5.66 21.37
N ASN A 89 -15.90 -4.91 21.09
CA ASN A 89 -15.36 -4.74 19.75
C ASN A 89 -14.73 -6.04 19.23
N ILE A 90 -13.92 -6.69 20.07
CA ILE A 90 -13.33 -8.01 19.76
C ILE A 90 -14.43 -9.03 19.42
N ASN A 91 -15.48 -9.11 20.23
CA ASN A 91 -16.58 -10.03 20.01
C ASN A 91 -17.35 -9.73 18.71
N ARG A 92 -17.55 -8.45 18.39
CA ARG A 92 -18.19 -8.01 17.14
C ARG A 92 -17.36 -8.42 15.93
N LYS A 93 -16.06 -8.12 15.96
CA LYS A 93 -15.10 -8.46 14.89
C LYS A 93 -15.00 -9.99 14.67
N ASN A 94 -14.91 -10.76 15.75
CA ASN A 94 -14.90 -12.23 15.65
C ASN A 94 -16.15 -12.79 14.96
N LYS A 95 -17.34 -12.25 15.30
CA LYS A 95 -18.58 -12.69 14.64
C LYS A 95 -18.62 -12.32 13.16
N ALA A 96 -18.14 -11.15 12.80
CA ALA A 96 -18.07 -10.73 11.40
C ALA A 96 -17.01 -11.53 10.63
N THR A 97 -15.87 -11.86 11.23
CA THR A 97 -14.86 -12.74 10.63
C THR A 97 -15.42 -14.14 10.38
N LEU A 98 -16.15 -14.72 11.33
CA LEU A 98 -16.82 -16.01 11.12
C LEU A 98 -17.85 -15.94 9.99
N LEU A 99 -18.58 -14.82 9.87
CA LEU A 99 -19.54 -14.61 8.79
C LEU A 99 -18.88 -14.58 7.42
N ILE A 100 -17.73 -13.90 7.26
CA ILE A 100 -16.95 -13.91 6.01
C ILE A 100 -16.52 -15.32 5.66
N ASN A 101 -16.00 -16.08 6.62
CA ASN A 101 -15.58 -17.47 6.39
C ASN A 101 -16.77 -18.34 5.95
N ASP A 102 -17.92 -18.19 6.62
CA ASP A 102 -19.16 -18.91 6.24
C ASP A 102 -19.60 -18.54 4.81
N TYR A 103 -19.51 -17.26 4.45
CA TYR A 103 -19.83 -16.78 3.11
C TYR A 103 -18.87 -17.35 2.05
N SER A 104 -17.57 -17.21 2.26
CA SER A 104 -16.55 -17.73 1.33
C SER A 104 -16.70 -19.23 1.11
N ASN A 105 -16.93 -19.99 2.18
CA ASN A 105 -17.19 -21.43 2.08
C ASN A 105 -18.45 -21.75 1.28
N MET A 106 -19.51 -20.94 1.46
CA MET A 106 -20.79 -21.18 0.79
C MET A 106 -20.70 -20.95 -0.72
N ILE A 107 -20.01 -19.90 -1.17
CA ILE A 107 -19.87 -19.56 -2.59
C ILE A 107 -18.70 -20.29 -3.28
N SER A 108 -17.93 -21.11 -2.56
CA SER A 108 -16.74 -21.81 -3.09
C SER A 108 -17.01 -22.69 -4.31
N PHE A 109 -18.26 -23.06 -4.55
CA PHE A 109 -18.67 -23.84 -5.74
C PHE A 109 -18.60 -23.04 -7.04
N PHE A 110 -18.67 -21.73 -6.98
CA PHE A 110 -18.90 -20.85 -8.13
C PHE A 110 -17.75 -20.88 -9.15
N ASN A 111 -16.53 -20.58 -8.70
CA ASN A 111 -15.39 -20.59 -9.59
C ASN A 111 -15.15 -21.96 -10.26
N PRO A 112 -15.14 -23.09 -9.53
CA PRO A 112 -15.07 -24.42 -10.15
C PRO A 112 -16.14 -24.66 -11.21
N GLU A 113 -17.41 -24.29 -10.96
CA GLU A 113 -18.48 -24.47 -11.95
C GLU A 113 -18.25 -23.68 -13.25
N ILE A 114 -17.67 -22.46 -13.16
CA ILE A 114 -17.29 -21.66 -14.34
C ILE A 114 -16.12 -22.33 -15.07
N LEU A 115 -15.12 -22.82 -14.35
CA LEU A 115 -13.90 -23.41 -14.90
C LEU A 115 -14.14 -24.80 -15.54
N GLU A 116 -15.18 -25.53 -15.13
CA GLU A 116 -15.57 -26.79 -15.74
C GLU A 116 -16.15 -26.62 -17.17
N LEU A 117 -16.75 -25.47 -17.49
CA LEU A 117 -17.37 -25.20 -18.77
C LEU A 117 -16.38 -25.30 -19.94
N SER A 118 -16.80 -25.93 -21.04
CA SER A 118 -16.08 -25.78 -22.32
C SER A 118 -16.17 -24.33 -22.82
N LYS A 119 -15.29 -23.94 -23.76
CA LYS A 119 -15.34 -22.60 -24.34
C LYS A 119 -16.66 -22.29 -25.03
N GLU A 120 -17.29 -23.30 -25.64
CA GLU A 120 -18.58 -23.17 -26.30
C GLU A 120 -19.69 -22.94 -25.28
N GLU A 121 -19.71 -23.73 -24.20
CA GLU A 121 -20.68 -23.57 -23.11
C GLU A 121 -20.52 -22.22 -22.41
N PHE A 122 -19.29 -21.80 -22.11
CA PHE A 122 -19.02 -20.50 -21.52
C PHE A 122 -19.52 -19.35 -22.40
N ASN A 123 -19.22 -19.39 -23.72
CA ASN A 123 -19.67 -18.34 -24.63
C ASN A 123 -21.22 -18.33 -24.76
N LYS A 124 -21.88 -19.49 -24.69
CA LYS A 124 -23.34 -19.60 -24.76
C LYS A 124 -24.05 -18.94 -23.58
N LEU A 125 -23.42 -18.79 -22.41
CA LEU A 125 -24.00 -18.09 -21.27
C LEU A 125 -24.39 -16.64 -21.63
N PHE A 126 -23.61 -15.99 -22.48
CA PHE A 126 -23.81 -14.60 -22.91
C PHE A 126 -24.90 -14.41 -23.97
N GLU A 127 -25.52 -15.48 -24.45
CA GLU A 127 -26.77 -15.39 -25.21
C GLU A 127 -27.91 -14.79 -24.35
N PHE A 128 -27.77 -14.84 -23.01
CA PHE A 128 -28.62 -14.09 -22.11
C PHE A 128 -28.01 -12.67 -21.91
N ASP A 129 -28.52 -11.73 -22.68
CA ASP A 129 -27.96 -10.38 -22.88
C ASP A 129 -27.62 -9.64 -21.58
N LYS A 130 -28.46 -9.77 -20.53
CA LYS A 130 -28.20 -9.13 -19.22
C LYS A 130 -26.92 -9.62 -18.54
N LEU A 131 -26.43 -10.82 -18.85
CA LEU A 131 -25.20 -11.35 -18.27
C LEU A 131 -23.94 -10.60 -18.76
N ASN A 132 -24.04 -9.87 -19.87
CA ASN A 132 -22.93 -9.10 -20.40
C ASN A 132 -22.41 -8.02 -19.43
N GLU A 133 -23.22 -7.59 -18.46
CA GLU A 133 -22.74 -6.68 -17.41
C GLU A 133 -21.69 -7.31 -16.49
N TYR A 134 -21.58 -8.64 -16.43
CA TYR A 134 -20.60 -9.41 -15.67
C TYR A 134 -19.51 -10.03 -16.55
N LYS A 135 -19.47 -9.66 -17.84
CA LYS A 135 -18.61 -10.35 -18.80
C LYS A 135 -17.14 -10.31 -18.39
N PHE A 136 -16.63 -9.15 -18.01
CA PHE A 136 -15.24 -9.01 -17.59
C PHE A 136 -14.92 -9.88 -16.36
N LEU A 137 -15.76 -9.84 -15.33
CA LEU A 137 -15.63 -10.67 -14.13
C LEU A 137 -15.55 -12.17 -14.47
N LEU A 138 -16.48 -12.63 -15.29
CA LEU A 138 -16.56 -14.04 -15.70
C LEU A 138 -15.37 -14.45 -16.59
N GLU A 139 -14.92 -13.57 -17.47
CA GLU A 139 -13.73 -13.79 -18.31
C GLU A 139 -12.46 -13.88 -17.46
N GLU A 140 -12.31 -13.05 -16.42
CA GLU A 140 -11.18 -13.13 -15.49
C GLU A 140 -11.20 -14.44 -14.67
N ILE A 141 -12.36 -14.89 -14.22
CA ILE A 141 -12.46 -16.22 -13.59
C ILE A 141 -12.08 -17.31 -14.60
N TYR A 142 -12.66 -17.29 -15.80
CA TYR A 142 -12.44 -18.33 -16.82
C TYR A 142 -10.99 -18.36 -17.34
N LYS A 143 -10.29 -17.26 -17.33
CA LYS A 143 -8.85 -17.13 -17.66
C LYS A 143 -7.98 -18.08 -16.84
N ASN A 144 -8.37 -18.36 -15.60
CA ASN A 144 -7.64 -19.27 -14.70
C ASN A 144 -7.80 -20.75 -15.04
N LYS A 145 -8.58 -21.12 -16.09
CA LYS A 145 -8.85 -22.52 -16.49
C LYS A 145 -7.57 -23.27 -16.88
N GLY A 146 -6.51 -23.11 -16.75
CA GLY A 146 -5.28 -23.89 -16.94
C GLY A 146 -4.44 -23.94 -15.69
N HIS A 147 -4.85 -23.16 -14.70
CA HIS A 147 -4.10 -22.87 -13.51
C HIS A 147 -4.82 -23.29 -12.22
N VAL A 148 -5.91 -24.05 -12.35
CA VAL A 148 -6.65 -24.62 -11.24
C VAL A 148 -6.47 -26.14 -11.22
N LEU A 149 -6.26 -26.68 -10.05
CA LEU A 149 -6.10 -28.09 -9.79
C LEU A 149 -7.47 -28.76 -9.57
N SER A 150 -7.49 -30.09 -9.40
CA SER A 150 -8.71 -30.75 -8.98
C SER A 150 -9.13 -30.34 -7.57
N GLU A 151 -10.42 -30.37 -7.26
CA GLU A 151 -10.97 -30.01 -5.94
C GLU A 151 -10.21 -30.69 -4.78
N LYS A 152 -9.82 -31.96 -4.93
CA LYS A 152 -9.07 -32.69 -3.90
C LYS A 152 -7.65 -32.17 -3.74
N GLU A 153 -6.99 -31.81 -4.82
CA GLU A 153 -5.63 -31.25 -4.80
C GLU A 153 -5.64 -29.86 -4.19
N GLU A 154 -6.62 -29.01 -4.56
CA GLU A 154 -6.78 -27.68 -3.95
C GLU A 154 -7.01 -27.76 -2.43
N ILE A 155 -7.87 -28.68 -1.98
CA ILE A 155 -8.10 -28.89 -0.54
C ILE A 155 -6.79 -29.29 0.17
N ILE A 156 -6.01 -30.19 -0.41
CA ILE A 156 -4.73 -30.63 0.20
C ILE A 156 -3.75 -29.45 0.26
N ILE A 157 -3.62 -28.66 -0.81
CA ILE A 157 -2.72 -27.51 -0.86
C ILE A 157 -3.14 -26.47 0.16
N ASN A 158 -4.40 -26.08 0.21
CA ASN A 158 -4.94 -25.09 1.14
C ASN A 158 -4.73 -25.49 2.60
N GLU A 159 -4.95 -26.76 2.95
CA GLU A 159 -4.68 -27.28 4.30
C GLU A 159 -3.17 -27.21 4.65
N LEU A 160 -2.31 -27.54 3.70
CA LEU A 160 -0.86 -27.45 3.87
C LEU A 160 -0.40 -26.00 4.00
N GLU A 161 -0.92 -25.09 3.17
CA GLU A 161 -0.60 -23.67 3.23
C GLU A 161 -1.02 -23.05 4.56
N SER A 162 -2.21 -23.36 5.04
CA SER A 162 -2.70 -22.90 6.35
C SER A 162 -1.76 -23.30 7.49
N ALA A 163 -1.15 -24.50 7.41
CA ALA A 163 -0.22 -25.00 8.41
C ALA A 163 1.20 -24.46 8.24
N MET A 164 1.63 -24.13 7.02
CA MET A 164 3.01 -23.82 6.67
C MET A 164 3.29 -22.33 6.42
N ASN A 165 2.28 -21.53 6.10
CA ASN A 165 2.46 -20.12 5.63
C ASN A 165 2.56 -19.11 6.77
N ASN A 166 3.38 -19.44 7.81
CA ASN A 166 3.62 -18.56 8.96
C ASN A 166 4.97 -17.83 8.91
N PHE A 167 5.61 -17.75 7.74
CA PHE A 167 6.97 -17.22 7.61
C PHE A 167 7.09 -15.76 8.03
N GLU A 168 6.14 -14.92 7.61
CA GLU A 168 6.09 -13.50 7.97
C GLU A 168 5.81 -13.32 9.47
N ASP A 169 4.86 -14.05 10.03
CA ASP A 169 4.52 -13.99 11.45
C ASP A 169 5.71 -14.40 12.33
N ILE A 170 6.42 -15.48 11.97
CA ILE A 170 7.63 -15.90 12.68
C ILE A 170 8.71 -14.83 12.56
N SER A 171 8.94 -14.28 11.37
CA SER A 171 9.89 -13.20 11.15
C SER A 171 9.52 -11.94 11.96
N SER A 172 8.25 -11.56 11.95
CA SER A 172 7.74 -10.39 12.68
C SER A 172 7.90 -10.57 14.19
N ASN A 173 7.54 -11.73 14.74
CA ASN A 173 7.72 -12.03 16.17
C ASN A 173 9.20 -12.01 16.54
N LEU A 174 10.05 -12.69 15.76
CA LEU A 174 11.49 -12.68 15.93
C LEU A 174 12.05 -11.25 15.96
N LEU A 175 11.57 -10.35 15.10
CA LEU A 175 12.12 -9.01 14.91
C LEU A 175 11.48 -7.92 15.78
N ASN A 176 10.32 -8.12 16.36
CA ASN A 176 9.62 -7.08 17.10
C ASN A 176 9.40 -7.41 18.59
N ASN A 177 9.32 -8.70 18.94
CA ASN A 177 8.90 -9.11 20.28
C ASN A 177 10.01 -9.79 21.09
N GLU A 178 10.97 -10.44 20.45
CA GLU A 178 11.93 -11.31 21.13
C GLU A 178 13.33 -10.70 21.30
N HIS A 179 13.49 -9.39 21.01
CA HIS A 179 14.78 -8.75 21.08
C HIS A 179 14.90 -7.71 22.16
N ASN A 180 16.14 -7.57 22.63
CA ASN A 180 16.61 -6.44 23.38
C ASN A 180 17.75 -5.78 22.58
N TYR A 181 17.51 -4.56 22.10
CA TYR A 181 18.53 -3.77 21.39
C TYR A 181 19.48 -3.05 22.35
N GLY A 182 19.30 -3.22 23.66
CA GLY A 182 20.05 -2.53 24.69
C GLY A 182 19.56 -1.11 24.94
N THR A 183 20.42 -0.31 25.58
CA THR A 183 20.10 1.05 26.00
C THR A 183 21.08 2.04 25.40
N VAL A 184 20.72 3.33 25.36
CA VAL A 184 21.58 4.44 24.95
C VAL A 184 21.46 5.58 25.96
N MET A 185 22.57 6.28 26.23
CA MET A 185 22.58 7.45 27.12
C MET A 185 22.22 8.72 26.34
N ILE A 186 21.12 9.40 26.72
CA ILE A 186 20.71 10.68 26.15
C ILE A 186 20.51 11.68 27.28
N ASP A 187 21.27 12.80 27.25
CA ASP A 187 21.21 13.86 28.27
C ASP A 187 21.35 13.34 29.70
N GLY A 188 22.22 12.33 29.89
CA GLY A 188 22.49 11.72 31.21
C GLY A 188 21.40 10.74 31.70
N LYS A 189 20.45 10.40 30.87
CA LYS A 189 19.43 9.39 31.16
C LYS A 189 19.60 8.18 30.26
N GLU A 190 19.42 7.01 30.81
CA GLU A 190 19.39 5.75 30.06
C GLU A 190 18.03 5.58 29.39
N GLU A 191 18.03 5.41 28.07
CA GLU A 191 16.81 5.14 27.27
C GLU A 191 16.96 3.79 26.59
N GLU A 192 15.97 2.91 26.74
CA GLU A 192 15.94 1.60 26.10
C GLU A 192 15.61 1.75 24.61
N ILE A 193 16.25 0.93 23.77
CA ILE A 193 16.04 0.92 22.32
C ILE A 193 15.00 -0.14 21.99
N HIS A 194 13.90 0.30 21.34
CA HIS A 194 12.80 -0.57 20.88
C HIS A 194 12.53 -0.33 19.40
N SER A 195 11.90 -1.28 18.73
CA SER A 195 11.44 -1.13 17.34
C SER A 195 10.58 0.13 17.14
N THR A 196 9.74 0.46 18.13
CA THR A 196 8.83 1.60 18.09
C THR A 196 9.49 2.97 18.29
N ASN A 197 10.63 3.06 19.00
CA ASN A 197 11.34 4.34 19.22
C ASN A 197 12.62 4.47 18.38
N LEU A 198 13.03 3.41 17.68
CA LEU A 198 14.27 3.36 16.90
C LEU A 198 14.42 4.55 15.95
N ARG A 199 13.36 4.83 15.15
CA ARG A 199 13.37 5.95 14.21
C ARG A 199 13.55 7.30 14.91
N LYS A 200 12.89 7.49 16.06
CA LYS A 200 13.05 8.71 16.87
C LYS A 200 14.49 8.85 17.37
N LEU A 201 15.10 7.77 17.86
CA LEU A 201 16.48 7.76 18.34
C LEU A 201 17.48 8.03 17.21
N LEU A 202 17.26 7.47 16.01
CA LEU A 202 18.07 7.74 14.82
C LEU A 202 17.87 9.14 14.23
N LYS A 203 16.86 9.91 14.68
CA LYS A 203 16.71 11.35 14.39
C LYS A 203 17.41 12.25 15.40
N ASN A 204 18.13 11.71 16.39
CA ASN A 204 18.85 12.53 17.37
C ASN A 204 19.85 13.47 16.68
N LYS A 205 19.97 14.70 17.19
CA LYS A 205 20.89 15.71 16.63
C LYS A 205 22.35 15.30 16.78
N ASP A 206 22.71 14.56 17.85
CA ASP A 206 24.07 14.06 18.08
C ASP A 206 24.34 12.85 17.20
N GLN A 207 25.32 12.97 16.31
CA GLN A 207 25.74 11.91 15.39
C GLN A 207 26.27 10.68 16.14
N ASN A 208 26.92 10.86 17.32
CA ASN A 208 27.42 9.72 18.09
C ASN A 208 26.28 8.88 18.65
N ILE A 209 25.19 9.51 19.08
CA ILE A 209 23.98 8.79 19.53
C ILE A 209 23.38 8.00 18.37
N ARG A 210 23.21 8.62 17.20
CA ARG A 210 22.71 7.90 16.00
C ARG A 210 23.58 6.70 15.66
N LYS A 211 24.90 6.90 15.66
CA LYS A 211 25.89 5.84 15.42
C LYS A 211 25.75 4.71 16.43
N GLU A 212 25.71 4.99 17.73
CA GLU A 212 25.58 3.99 18.79
C GLU A 212 24.29 3.18 18.64
N VAL A 213 23.16 3.87 18.45
CA VAL A 213 21.84 3.24 18.24
C VAL A 213 21.86 2.33 17.01
N PHE A 214 22.40 2.83 15.89
CA PHE A 214 22.48 2.06 14.64
C PHE A 214 23.28 0.76 14.82
N PHE A 215 24.47 0.83 15.40
CA PHE A 215 25.29 -0.37 15.56
C PHE A 215 24.70 -1.37 16.55
N LYS A 216 24.11 -0.91 17.65
CA LYS A 216 23.42 -1.78 18.59
C LYS A 216 22.28 -2.54 17.90
N TYR A 217 21.45 -1.80 17.16
CA TYR A 217 20.35 -2.34 16.40
C TYR A 217 20.83 -3.33 15.31
N LYS A 218 21.80 -2.94 14.48
CA LYS A 218 22.30 -3.78 13.38
C LYS A 218 23.00 -5.05 13.88
N LYS A 219 23.71 -4.98 15.03
CA LYS A 219 24.32 -6.14 15.67
C LYS A 219 23.29 -7.18 16.09
N VAL A 220 22.14 -6.76 16.59
CA VAL A 220 21.06 -7.68 16.94
C VAL A 220 20.48 -8.31 15.67
N LEU A 221 20.21 -7.53 14.60
CA LEU A 221 19.76 -8.11 13.34
C LEU A 221 20.72 -9.15 12.79
N ASP A 222 22.03 -8.90 12.84
CA ASP A 222 23.04 -9.85 12.36
C ASP A 222 23.03 -11.18 13.12
N GLN A 223 22.73 -11.17 14.43
CA GLN A 223 22.59 -12.40 15.22
C GLN A 223 21.48 -13.33 14.69
N TYR A 224 20.43 -12.77 14.08
CA TYR A 224 19.29 -13.52 13.57
C TYR A 224 19.32 -13.71 12.05
N SER A 225 20.36 -13.23 11.37
CA SER A 225 20.46 -13.26 9.90
C SER A 225 20.38 -14.68 9.33
N GLY A 226 20.92 -15.68 10.02
CA GLY A 226 20.81 -17.08 9.61
C GLY A 226 19.39 -17.62 9.65
N THR A 227 18.65 -17.33 10.73
CA THR A 227 17.23 -17.71 10.86
C THR A 227 16.37 -16.98 9.84
N SER A 228 16.58 -15.68 9.66
CA SER A 228 15.86 -14.86 8.67
C SER A 228 16.11 -15.34 7.24
N ALA A 229 17.35 -15.71 6.91
CA ALA A 229 17.66 -16.29 5.59
C ALA A 229 16.97 -17.65 5.37
N SER A 230 16.89 -18.48 6.41
CA SER A 230 16.20 -19.76 6.33
C SER A 230 14.69 -19.59 6.14
N LEU A 231 14.08 -18.62 6.83
CA LEU A 231 12.67 -18.27 6.65
C LEU A 231 12.40 -17.79 5.23
N LEU A 232 13.18 -16.82 4.74
CA LEU A 232 13.05 -16.30 3.38
C LEU A 232 13.25 -17.39 2.32
N ASN A 233 14.26 -18.25 2.49
CA ASN A 233 14.50 -19.38 1.59
C ASN A 233 13.31 -20.35 1.55
N SER A 234 12.69 -20.61 2.70
CA SER A 234 11.52 -21.49 2.78
C SER A 234 10.30 -20.86 2.14
N TYR A 235 10.08 -19.57 2.38
CA TYR A 235 9.02 -18.79 1.76
C TYR A 235 9.13 -18.81 0.21
N VAL A 236 10.29 -18.41 -0.34
CA VAL A 236 10.55 -18.39 -1.78
C VAL A 236 10.35 -19.77 -2.42
N LYS A 237 10.81 -20.84 -1.76
CA LYS A 237 10.59 -22.21 -2.25
C LYS A 237 9.13 -22.60 -2.23
N ASN A 238 8.40 -22.25 -1.16
CA ASN A 238 6.98 -22.53 -1.04
C ASN A 238 6.20 -21.89 -2.20
N ASN A 239 6.38 -20.59 -2.42
CA ASN A 239 5.68 -19.84 -3.45
C ASN A 239 5.99 -20.35 -4.87
N ASN A 240 7.26 -20.51 -5.21
CA ASN A 240 7.63 -21.07 -6.51
C ASN A 240 7.13 -22.53 -6.69
N THR A 241 6.98 -23.28 -5.63
CA THR A 241 6.41 -24.63 -5.72
C THR A 241 4.91 -24.56 -5.96
N ASN A 242 4.20 -23.69 -5.23
CA ASN A 242 2.77 -23.49 -5.40
C ASN A 242 2.44 -23.02 -6.83
N SER A 243 3.15 -22.00 -7.33
CA SER A 243 2.99 -21.53 -8.72
C SER A 243 3.19 -22.65 -9.75
N ARG A 244 4.21 -23.50 -9.59
CA ARG A 244 4.44 -24.65 -10.49
C ARG A 244 3.35 -25.70 -10.40
N LEU A 245 2.80 -25.97 -9.22
CA LEU A 245 1.65 -26.87 -9.06
C LEU A 245 0.44 -26.34 -9.82
N HIS A 246 0.24 -25.02 -9.85
CA HIS A 246 -0.79 -24.33 -10.61
C HIS A 246 -0.40 -24.06 -12.08
N ASN A 247 0.57 -24.80 -12.63
CA ASN A 247 1.01 -24.73 -14.03
C ASN A 247 1.60 -23.39 -14.48
N PHE A 248 2.09 -22.57 -13.57
CA PHE A 248 2.95 -21.44 -13.89
C PHE A 248 4.42 -21.88 -13.93
N LYS A 249 5.26 -21.12 -14.61
CA LYS A 249 6.68 -21.38 -14.61
C LYS A 249 7.31 -21.16 -13.24
N ASN A 250 6.93 -20.08 -12.58
CA ASN A 250 7.36 -19.64 -11.25
C ASN A 250 6.41 -18.57 -10.70
N ALA A 251 6.65 -18.07 -9.49
CA ALA A 251 5.86 -17.02 -8.85
C ALA A 251 5.85 -15.69 -9.64
N TRP A 252 6.91 -15.37 -10.37
CA TRP A 252 6.94 -14.19 -11.22
C TRP A 252 6.01 -14.30 -12.44
N ASP A 253 5.98 -15.45 -13.10
CA ASP A 253 5.08 -15.73 -14.22
C ASP A 253 3.60 -15.62 -13.79
N GLU A 254 3.27 -16.18 -12.62
CA GLU A 254 1.96 -16.05 -11.99
C GLU A 254 1.60 -14.58 -11.73
N LYS A 255 2.52 -13.80 -11.15
CA LYS A 255 2.32 -12.38 -10.87
C LYS A 255 2.07 -11.55 -12.13
N LEU A 256 2.78 -11.83 -13.22
CA LEU A 256 2.55 -11.19 -14.52
C LEU A 256 1.16 -11.53 -15.08
N PHE A 257 0.74 -12.78 -14.89
CA PHE A 257 -0.57 -13.26 -15.31
C PHE A 257 -1.69 -12.57 -14.53
N ASP A 258 -1.60 -12.46 -13.22
CA ASP A 258 -2.61 -11.84 -12.34
C ASP A 258 -2.93 -10.39 -12.75
N TYR A 259 -1.90 -9.61 -13.04
CA TYR A 259 -2.05 -8.21 -13.45
C TYR A 259 -2.21 -8.02 -14.96
N ASN A 260 -2.20 -9.10 -15.74
CA ASN A 260 -2.11 -9.04 -17.20
C ASN A 260 -0.99 -8.09 -17.66
N MET A 261 0.15 -8.18 -16.97
CA MET A 261 1.26 -7.25 -17.12
C MET A 261 2.32 -7.80 -18.05
N PRO A 262 2.69 -7.08 -19.12
CA PRO A 262 3.84 -7.47 -19.94
C PRO A 262 5.14 -7.29 -19.14
N GLU A 263 5.95 -8.33 -19.07
CA GLU A 263 7.26 -8.31 -18.38
C GLU A 263 8.14 -7.12 -18.79
N LYS A 264 7.97 -6.65 -20.05
CA LYS A 264 8.64 -5.46 -20.56
C LYS A 264 8.38 -4.22 -19.69
N ALA A 265 7.19 -4.07 -19.07
CA ALA A 265 6.91 -2.93 -18.21
C ALA A 265 7.84 -2.91 -16.99
N TYR A 266 7.95 -4.05 -16.31
CA TYR A 266 8.87 -4.21 -15.17
C TYR A 266 10.32 -4.00 -15.57
N ASN A 267 10.76 -4.66 -16.65
CA ASN A 267 12.14 -4.56 -17.12
C ASN A 267 12.52 -3.14 -17.51
N THR A 268 11.59 -2.38 -18.13
CA THR A 268 11.82 -0.97 -18.49
C THR A 268 11.93 -0.09 -17.23
N LEU A 269 11.06 -0.28 -16.23
CA LEU A 269 11.13 0.42 -14.95
C LEU A 269 12.49 0.19 -14.28
N VAL A 270 12.87 -1.09 -14.11
CA VAL A 270 14.14 -1.46 -13.46
C VAL A 270 15.34 -0.90 -14.22
N GLU A 271 15.37 -1.00 -15.55
CA GLU A 271 16.45 -0.46 -16.38
C GLU A 271 16.59 1.06 -16.21
N VAL A 272 15.50 1.80 -16.36
CA VAL A 272 15.56 3.27 -16.31
C VAL A 272 15.94 3.76 -14.93
N VAL A 273 15.31 3.24 -13.86
CA VAL A 273 15.59 3.70 -12.50
C VAL A 273 17.01 3.34 -12.06
N SER A 274 17.46 2.10 -12.34
CA SER A 274 18.81 1.68 -11.96
C SER A 274 19.91 2.47 -12.68
N ASN A 275 19.69 2.82 -13.96
CA ASN A 275 20.64 3.63 -14.72
C ASN A 275 20.67 5.10 -14.27
N ASN A 276 19.74 5.54 -13.42
CA ASN A 276 19.62 6.90 -12.94
C ASN A 276 19.80 7.03 -11.41
N TYR A 277 20.44 6.10 -10.72
CA TYR A 277 20.76 6.23 -9.30
C TYR A 277 21.59 7.48 -8.97
N SER A 278 22.27 8.07 -9.96
CA SER A 278 22.94 9.36 -9.80
C SER A 278 22.01 10.48 -9.36
N SER A 279 20.71 10.42 -9.66
CA SER A 279 19.71 11.39 -9.15
C SER A 279 19.46 11.21 -7.66
N ALA A 280 19.31 9.96 -7.18
CA ALA A 280 19.24 9.67 -5.75
C ALA A 280 20.53 10.09 -5.02
N GLN A 281 21.71 9.88 -5.63
CA GLN A 281 22.98 10.31 -5.05
C GLN A 281 23.06 11.83 -4.86
N LYS A 282 22.55 12.63 -5.82
CA LYS A 282 22.44 14.10 -5.64
C LYS A 282 21.54 14.48 -4.46
N TYR A 283 20.49 13.72 -4.20
CA TYR A 283 19.61 13.92 -3.04
C TYR A 283 20.33 13.63 -1.74
N PHE A 284 21.15 12.57 -1.65
CA PHE A 284 21.95 12.30 -0.46
C PHE A 284 23.04 13.35 -0.25
N ASP A 285 23.59 13.92 -1.30
CA ASP A 285 24.52 15.05 -1.19
C ASP A 285 23.87 16.30 -0.57
N LEU A 286 22.54 16.47 -0.71
CA LEU A 286 21.79 17.51 0.00
C LEU A 286 21.79 17.27 1.52
N TYR A 287 21.63 16.03 1.98
CA TYR A 287 21.69 15.72 3.42
C TYR A 287 23.03 16.16 4.02
N LYS A 288 24.12 15.79 3.36
CA LYS A 288 25.47 16.17 3.76
C LYS A 288 25.61 17.69 3.89
N THR A 289 25.11 18.42 2.90
CA THR A 289 25.18 19.89 2.86
C THR A 289 24.27 20.53 3.90
N THR A 290 23.02 20.10 3.98
CA THR A 290 21.99 20.69 4.87
C THR A 290 22.35 20.49 6.34
N HIS A 291 22.87 19.31 6.71
CA HIS A 291 23.25 18.99 8.07
C HIS A 291 24.72 19.33 8.39
N ASN A 292 25.44 19.96 7.45
CA ASN A 292 26.85 20.33 7.60
C ASN A 292 27.74 19.17 8.08
N LEU A 293 27.50 17.96 7.50
CA LEU A 293 28.27 16.75 7.81
C LEU A 293 29.52 16.67 6.94
N LYS A 294 30.63 16.23 7.50
CA LYS A 294 31.85 15.93 6.72
C LYS A 294 31.66 14.71 5.85
N GLU A 295 31.03 13.69 6.41
CA GLU A 295 30.69 12.42 5.79
C GLU A 295 29.26 12.08 6.15
N LEU A 296 28.51 11.54 5.19
CA LEU A 296 27.16 11.03 5.40
C LEU A 296 27.24 9.52 5.58
N HIS A 297 26.71 9.03 6.65
CA HIS A 297 26.71 7.62 7.02
C HIS A 297 25.30 7.02 6.97
N MET A 298 25.19 5.69 6.93
CA MET A 298 23.91 4.98 6.97
C MET A 298 23.05 5.35 8.18
N TYR A 299 23.67 5.63 9.33
CA TYR A 299 22.98 6.05 10.54
C TYR A 299 22.45 7.49 10.52
N ASP A 300 22.80 8.27 9.51
CA ASP A 300 22.32 9.65 9.32
C ASP A 300 21.05 9.74 8.46
N LEU A 301 20.69 8.66 7.74
CA LEU A 301 19.59 8.65 6.77
C LEU A 301 18.20 8.77 7.39
N SER A 302 18.06 8.59 8.69
CA SER A 302 16.79 8.81 9.41
C SER A 302 16.50 10.28 9.71
N LEU A 303 17.48 11.18 9.54
CA LEU A 303 17.26 12.62 9.69
C LEU A 303 16.26 13.10 8.63
N ASP A 304 15.42 14.06 8.97
CA ASP A 304 14.64 14.78 7.97
C ASP A 304 15.58 15.71 7.19
N LEU A 305 15.52 15.72 5.86
CA LEU A 305 16.37 16.60 5.05
C LEU A 305 16.22 18.07 5.50
N TYR A 306 15.00 18.51 5.79
CA TYR A 306 14.73 19.80 6.41
C TYR A 306 13.88 19.60 7.67
N PRO A 307 14.46 19.73 8.88
CA PRO A 307 13.73 19.58 10.13
C PRO A 307 12.88 20.82 10.41
N SER A 308 11.63 20.85 9.91
CA SER A 308 10.69 21.93 10.17
C SER A 308 10.22 21.92 11.63
N THR A 309 10.10 23.12 12.19
CA THR A 309 9.53 23.34 13.53
C THR A 309 8.08 23.80 13.48
N LYS A 310 7.57 24.11 12.28
CA LYS A 310 6.21 24.58 12.09
C LYS A 310 5.19 23.53 12.52
N LYS A 311 4.22 23.99 13.29
CA LYS A 311 3.06 23.20 13.70
C LYS A 311 1.84 23.59 12.90
N TYR A 312 0.98 22.62 12.65
CA TYR A 312 -0.28 22.79 11.95
C TYR A 312 -1.42 22.30 12.83
N THR A 313 -2.52 23.03 12.85
CA THR A 313 -3.79 22.48 13.32
C THR A 313 -4.42 21.60 12.24
N ILE A 314 -5.39 20.79 12.62
CA ILE A 314 -6.14 19.96 11.67
C ILE A 314 -6.82 20.85 10.61
N GLU A 315 -7.42 21.96 11.02
CA GLU A 315 -8.10 22.90 10.15
C GLU A 315 -7.13 23.58 9.15
N GLU A 316 -5.97 24.01 9.62
CA GLU A 316 -4.92 24.56 8.74
C GLU A 316 -4.44 23.53 7.72
N GLY A 317 -4.26 22.27 8.15
CA GLY A 317 -3.90 21.16 7.27
C GLY A 317 -4.96 20.91 6.19
N ILE A 318 -6.23 20.84 6.56
CA ILE A 318 -7.36 20.66 5.64
C ILE A 318 -7.43 21.81 4.62
N ASP A 319 -7.29 23.07 5.08
CA ASP A 319 -7.34 24.23 4.19
C ASP A 319 -6.16 24.27 3.23
N LEU A 320 -4.97 23.88 3.70
CA LEU A 320 -3.78 23.75 2.87
C LEU A 320 -3.97 22.70 1.77
N ILE A 321 -4.48 21.52 2.12
CA ILE A 321 -4.76 20.44 1.15
C ILE A 321 -5.79 20.91 0.13
N ARG A 322 -6.91 21.54 0.57
CA ARG A 322 -7.95 22.05 -0.32
C ARG A 322 -7.39 23.02 -1.37
N LYS A 323 -6.48 23.92 -0.98
CA LYS A 323 -5.80 24.84 -1.89
C LYS A 323 -4.87 24.07 -2.85
N ALA A 324 -4.14 23.09 -2.35
CA ALA A 324 -3.19 22.32 -3.15
C ALA A 324 -3.86 21.47 -4.24
N ILE A 325 -5.01 20.84 -3.93
CA ILE A 325 -5.76 20.00 -4.88
C ILE A 325 -6.75 20.78 -5.76
N SER A 326 -6.87 22.11 -5.59
CA SER A 326 -7.80 22.93 -6.38
C SER A 326 -7.60 22.83 -7.91
N PRO A 327 -6.40 22.56 -8.45
CA PRO A 327 -6.23 22.34 -9.88
C PRO A 327 -6.97 21.11 -10.43
N LEU A 328 -7.41 20.18 -9.57
CA LEU A 328 -8.15 18.97 -9.97
C LEU A 328 -9.63 19.21 -10.28
N GLY A 329 -10.12 20.44 -10.05
CA GLY A 329 -11.46 20.88 -10.43
C GLY A 329 -12.54 20.66 -9.36
N GLU A 330 -13.73 21.21 -9.64
CA GLU A 330 -14.84 21.31 -8.69
C GLU A 330 -15.37 19.95 -8.23
N GLU A 331 -15.43 18.95 -9.11
CA GLU A 331 -15.95 17.62 -8.76
C GLU A 331 -15.03 16.94 -7.75
N TYR A 332 -13.71 16.99 -7.96
CA TYR A 332 -12.71 16.45 -7.03
C TYR A 332 -12.80 17.17 -5.66
N LEU A 333 -12.87 18.51 -5.67
CA LEU A 333 -13.02 19.31 -4.47
C LEU A 333 -14.32 19.00 -3.71
N SER A 334 -15.41 18.76 -4.43
CA SER A 334 -16.70 18.38 -3.82
C SER A 334 -16.59 17.05 -3.07
N CYS A 335 -15.91 16.05 -3.66
CA CYS A 335 -15.65 14.77 -2.99
C CYS A 335 -14.76 14.96 -1.76
N PHE A 336 -13.71 15.77 -1.85
CA PHE A 336 -12.85 16.09 -0.69
C PHE A 336 -13.64 16.80 0.42
N ASN A 337 -14.44 17.82 0.08
CA ASN A 337 -15.25 18.53 1.08
C ASN A 337 -16.26 17.59 1.75
N LYS A 338 -16.87 16.67 1.01
CA LYS A 338 -17.78 15.66 1.55
C LYS A 338 -17.11 14.81 2.66
N ILE A 339 -15.81 14.48 2.52
CA ILE A 339 -15.06 13.74 3.55
C ILE A 339 -15.04 14.53 4.87
N ILE A 340 -14.79 15.83 4.77
CA ILE A 340 -14.69 16.71 5.94
C ILE A 340 -16.06 16.99 6.56
N ASP A 341 -17.05 17.37 5.74
CA ASP A 341 -18.37 17.79 6.17
C ASP A 341 -19.15 16.63 6.83
N ASN A 342 -18.93 15.40 6.38
CA ASN A 342 -19.58 14.20 6.93
C ASN A 342 -18.78 13.51 8.05
N HIS A 343 -17.67 14.09 8.49
CA HIS A 343 -16.80 13.50 9.52
C HIS A 343 -16.33 12.08 9.16
N TYR A 344 -15.70 11.91 7.98
CA TYR A 344 -15.21 10.60 7.56
C TYR A 344 -13.80 10.28 8.07
N ILE A 345 -13.17 11.17 8.87
CA ILE A 345 -11.81 11.02 9.37
C ILE A 345 -11.78 10.95 10.91
N ASP A 346 -11.10 9.93 11.44
CA ASP A 346 -10.70 9.85 12.84
C ASP A 346 -9.25 10.35 12.98
N PHE A 347 -9.08 11.59 13.45
CA PHE A 347 -7.81 12.31 13.38
C PHE A 347 -6.84 12.01 14.52
N CYS A 348 -7.33 11.84 15.74
CA CYS A 348 -6.50 12.02 16.94
C CYS A 348 -5.95 10.72 17.47
N GLU A 349 -4.69 10.76 17.95
CA GLU A 349 -4.08 9.68 18.71
C GLU A 349 -4.57 9.69 20.17
N TYR A 350 -4.89 8.53 20.69
CA TYR A 350 -5.18 8.27 22.12
C TYR A 350 -4.84 6.82 22.47
N LYS A 351 -4.75 6.54 23.79
CA LYS A 351 -4.42 5.19 24.24
C LYS A 351 -5.51 4.20 23.85
N GLY A 352 -5.12 3.13 23.18
CA GLY A 352 -6.01 2.07 22.71
C GLY A 352 -6.52 2.23 21.29
N LYS A 353 -6.22 3.33 20.59
CA LYS A 353 -6.48 3.47 19.16
C LYS A 353 -5.46 2.67 18.36
N CYS A 354 -5.87 2.10 17.24
CA CYS A 354 -4.96 1.48 16.28
C CYS A 354 -3.95 2.50 15.73
N SER A 355 -2.70 2.08 15.56
CA SER A 355 -1.63 2.92 15.01
C SER A 355 -1.62 2.89 13.48
N GLY A 356 -1.04 3.93 12.88
CA GLY A 356 -0.93 4.04 11.42
C GLY A 356 -2.00 4.94 10.81
N GLY A 357 -2.17 4.83 9.49
CA GLY A 357 -3.19 5.50 8.70
C GLY A 357 -3.71 4.57 7.62
N TYR A 358 -4.99 4.67 7.30
CA TYR A 358 -5.62 3.96 6.20
C TYR A 358 -6.93 4.63 5.76
N SER A 359 -7.35 4.34 4.54
CA SER A 359 -8.68 4.62 4.02
C SER A 359 -9.39 3.30 3.70
N ALA A 360 -10.45 2.98 4.44
CA ALA A 360 -11.22 1.75 4.32
C ALA A 360 -12.59 1.99 3.67
N SER A 361 -12.98 1.14 2.73
CA SER A 361 -14.21 1.27 1.96
C SER A 361 -14.94 -0.06 1.81
N THR A 362 -16.23 0.04 1.51
CA THR A 362 -17.04 -1.08 1.01
C THR A 362 -17.71 -0.66 -0.30
N PRO A 363 -18.19 -1.58 -1.13
CA PRO A 363 -18.71 -1.23 -2.46
C PRO A 363 -19.89 -0.24 -2.46
N ASP A 364 -20.66 -0.14 -1.38
CA ASP A 364 -21.86 0.68 -1.28
C ASP A 364 -21.74 1.85 -0.28
N HIS A 365 -20.75 1.87 0.62
CA HIS A 365 -20.47 3.00 1.53
C HIS A 365 -19.27 3.81 1.09
N ASP A 366 -19.24 5.08 1.50
CA ASP A 366 -18.05 5.92 1.31
C ASP A 366 -16.96 5.52 2.31
N SER A 367 -15.71 5.66 1.92
CA SER A 367 -14.56 5.28 2.75
C SER A 367 -14.50 6.04 4.06
N ARG A 368 -13.88 5.41 5.05
CA ARG A 368 -13.51 6.02 6.33
C ARG A 368 -12.00 6.04 6.47
N ILE A 369 -11.50 7.10 7.04
CA ILE A 369 -10.07 7.33 7.22
C ILE A 369 -9.74 7.29 8.70
N LEU A 370 -8.78 6.46 9.09
CA LEU A 370 -8.16 6.48 10.40
C LEU A 370 -6.72 6.99 10.25
N LEU A 371 -6.30 7.90 11.11
CA LEU A 371 -4.92 8.37 11.17
C LEU A 371 -4.55 8.89 12.57
N SER A 372 -3.28 9.19 12.79
CA SER A 372 -2.75 9.78 14.02
C SER A 372 -2.08 11.11 13.71
N PHE A 373 -2.79 12.21 13.93
CA PHE A 373 -2.30 13.56 13.63
C PHE A 373 -1.38 14.09 14.72
N ASN A 374 -0.15 14.49 14.35
CA ASN A 374 0.93 14.93 15.24
C ASN A 374 1.30 16.41 15.08
N ASP A 375 0.40 17.24 14.60
CA ASP A 375 0.58 18.69 14.40
C ASP A 375 1.77 19.05 13.48
N ASP A 376 2.21 18.18 12.58
CA ASP A 376 3.34 18.39 11.68
C ASP A 376 2.96 18.22 10.20
N LEU A 377 3.86 18.62 9.30
CA LEU A 377 3.62 18.54 7.86
C LEU A 377 3.47 17.08 7.38
N SER A 378 4.17 16.13 8.01
CA SER A 378 4.03 14.71 7.67
C SER A 378 2.60 14.23 7.89
N SER A 379 1.99 14.65 9.00
CA SER A 379 0.57 14.33 9.29
C SER A 379 -0.39 15.01 8.30
N VAL A 380 -0.08 16.24 7.85
CA VAL A 380 -0.86 16.91 6.79
C VAL A 380 -0.72 16.15 5.46
N SER A 381 0.49 15.67 5.12
CA SER A 381 0.72 14.82 3.94
C SER A 381 -0.06 13.51 4.01
N THR A 382 -0.11 12.88 5.20
CA THR A 382 -0.93 11.67 5.42
C THR A 382 -2.42 11.95 5.21
N ILE A 383 -2.96 13.08 5.69
CA ILE A 383 -4.36 13.46 5.39
C ILE A 383 -4.57 13.59 3.87
N ALA A 384 -3.65 14.25 3.15
CA ALA A 384 -3.76 14.41 1.70
C ALA A 384 -3.75 13.06 0.98
N HIS A 385 -2.89 12.13 1.43
CA HIS A 385 -2.75 10.78 0.92
C HIS A 385 -4.06 9.99 1.10
N GLU A 386 -4.54 9.84 2.33
CA GLU A 386 -5.73 9.06 2.65
C GLU A 386 -7.01 9.66 2.03
N CYS A 387 -7.09 11.00 1.96
CA CYS A 387 -8.17 11.65 1.21
C CYS A 387 -8.10 11.36 -0.29
N GLY A 388 -6.91 11.14 -0.86
CA GLY A 388 -6.75 10.68 -2.24
C GLY A 388 -7.43 9.34 -2.48
N HIS A 389 -7.19 8.36 -1.63
CA HIS A 389 -7.88 7.06 -1.69
C HIS A 389 -9.39 7.20 -1.56
N ASN A 390 -9.86 8.01 -0.59
CA ASN A 390 -11.29 8.21 -0.38
C ASN A 390 -11.96 8.86 -1.59
N VAL A 391 -11.37 9.93 -2.15
CA VAL A 391 -11.90 10.58 -3.38
C VAL A 391 -11.93 9.59 -4.54
N HIS A 392 -10.85 8.81 -4.74
CA HIS A 392 -10.81 7.78 -5.77
C HIS A 392 -11.99 6.81 -5.63
N HIS A 393 -12.23 6.31 -4.44
CA HIS A 393 -13.34 5.40 -4.17
C HIS A 393 -14.71 6.04 -4.43
N GLN A 394 -14.90 7.34 -4.08
CA GLN A 394 -16.14 8.05 -4.39
C GLN A 394 -16.39 8.16 -5.90
N PHE A 395 -15.33 8.39 -6.71
CA PHE A 395 -15.43 8.40 -8.17
C PHE A 395 -15.77 7.01 -8.70
N VAL A 396 -15.05 5.97 -8.28
CA VAL A 396 -15.33 4.58 -8.70
C VAL A 396 -16.77 4.20 -8.38
N LYS A 397 -17.23 4.49 -7.16
CA LYS A 397 -18.60 4.22 -6.72
C LYS A 397 -19.66 4.95 -7.57
N LYS A 398 -19.37 6.19 -7.98
CA LYS A 398 -20.29 7.02 -8.78
C LYS A 398 -20.44 6.52 -10.22
N TYR A 399 -19.35 6.04 -10.81
CA TYR A 399 -19.29 5.79 -12.25
C TYR A 399 -19.35 4.31 -12.62
N ASN A 400 -19.31 3.38 -11.66
CA ASN A 400 -19.31 1.96 -11.93
C ASN A 400 -20.46 1.23 -11.24
N PRO A 401 -20.98 0.14 -11.86
CA PRO A 401 -21.88 -0.78 -11.19
C PRO A 401 -21.15 -1.50 -10.05
N ILE A 402 -21.90 -2.05 -9.11
CA ILE A 402 -21.40 -2.51 -7.82
C ILE A 402 -20.29 -3.57 -7.93
N GLN A 403 -20.43 -4.51 -8.84
CA GLN A 403 -19.45 -5.59 -9.08
C GLN A 403 -18.08 -5.11 -9.57
N TYR A 404 -17.94 -3.85 -9.98
CA TYR A 404 -16.70 -3.26 -10.47
C TYR A 404 -16.21 -2.07 -9.63
N ARG A 405 -16.71 -1.93 -8.39
CA ARG A 405 -16.31 -0.83 -7.49
C ARG A 405 -15.02 -1.06 -6.72
N ASN A 406 -14.37 -2.19 -6.94
CA ASN A 406 -13.07 -2.45 -6.35
C ASN A 406 -11.96 -1.68 -7.09
N ILE A 407 -10.96 -1.24 -6.35
CA ILE A 407 -9.78 -0.57 -6.88
C ILE A 407 -8.60 -1.55 -6.80
N THR A 408 -7.99 -1.81 -7.95
CA THR A 408 -6.82 -2.70 -8.00
C THR A 408 -5.63 -2.06 -7.27
N THR A 409 -4.93 -2.82 -6.45
CA THR A 409 -3.79 -2.37 -5.65
C THR A 409 -2.74 -1.62 -6.48
N LEU A 410 -2.45 -2.11 -7.70
CA LEU A 410 -1.46 -1.49 -8.59
C LEU A 410 -1.79 -0.04 -8.99
N VAL A 411 -3.05 0.36 -9.00
CA VAL A 411 -3.47 1.73 -9.39
C VAL A 411 -3.87 2.60 -8.19
N ALA A 412 -4.10 1.99 -7.04
CA ALA A 412 -4.66 2.66 -5.86
C ALA A 412 -3.79 3.85 -5.41
N GLU A 413 -2.47 3.67 -5.38
CA GLU A 413 -1.53 4.67 -4.88
C GLU A 413 -1.31 5.87 -5.81
N VAL A 414 -1.78 5.82 -7.06
CA VAL A 414 -1.58 6.95 -8.00
C VAL A 414 -2.29 8.20 -7.52
N VAL A 415 -3.49 8.05 -6.96
CA VAL A 415 -4.33 9.21 -6.56
C VAL A 415 -3.80 9.82 -5.26
N SER A 416 -3.48 8.98 -4.29
CA SER A 416 -2.88 9.40 -3.02
C SER A 416 -1.54 10.12 -3.22
N LEU A 417 -0.64 9.56 -4.02
CA LEU A 417 0.66 10.14 -4.35
C LEU A 417 0.55 11.39 -5.23
N THR A 418 -0.47 11.48 -6.11
CA THR A 418 -0.74 12.71 -6.86
C THR A 418 -1.10 13.85 -5.90
N ASN A 419 -1.93 13.61 -4.89
CA ASN A 419 -2.25 14.61 -3.87
C ASN A 419 -1.00 15.08 -3.10
N GLU A 420 -0.11 14.16 -2.73
CA GLU A 420 1.15 14.53 -2.06
C GLU A 420 2.06 15.39 -2.96
N CYS A 421 2.18 15.05 -4.24
CA CYS A 421 2.90 15.86 -5.22
C CYS A 421 2.31 17.26 -5.36
N LEU A 422 0.98 17.38 -5.41
CA LEU A 422 0.28 18.67 -5.50
C LEU A 422 0.47 19.49 -4.21
N LEU A 423 0.36 18.87 -3.03
CA LEU A 423 0.58 19.51 -1.74
C LEU A 423 2.00 20.10 -1.65
N SER A 424 3.00 19.28 -1.98
CA SER A 424 4.39 19.70 -1.99
C SER A 424 4.64 20.85 -2.97
N SER A 425 4.09 20.75 -4.18
CA SER A 425 4.22 21.80 -5.20
C SER A 425 3.53 23.10 -4.77
N TYR A 426 2.37 23.01 -4.13
CA TYR A 426 1.69 24.18 -3.59
C TYR A 426 2.54 24.89 -2.54
N LEU A 427 3.08 24.15 -1.58
CA LEU A 427 3.99 24.67 -0.55
C LEU A 427 5.24 25.28 -1.16
N ALA A 428 5.87 24.59 -2.11
CA ALA A 428 7.07 25.07 -2.79
C ALA A 428 6.90 26.40 -3.55
N ASN A 429 5.67 26.72 -3.95
CA ASN A 429 5.35 27.95 -4.69
C ASN A 429 4.79 29.07 -3.79
N ASN A 430 4.00 28.73 -2.76
CA ASN A 430 3.19 29.68 -2.02
C ASN A 430 3.57 29.80 -0.51
N GLY A 431 4.37 28.89 0.01
CA GLY A 431 4.73 28.83 1.42
C GLY A 431 5.79 29.86 1.82
N THR A 432 5.99 30.01 3.14
CA THR A 432 7.18 30.64 3.70
C THR A 432 8.43 29.86 3.31
N LYS A 433 9.64 30.40 3.50
CA LYS A 433 10.88 29.66 3.22
C LYS A 433 10.92 28.31 3.92
N GLU A 434 10.55 28.26 5.22
CA GLU A 434 10.47 27.01 5.98
C GLU A 434 9.50 26.01 5.35
N GLU A 435 8.29 26.44 4.99
CA GLU A 435 7.27 25.57 4.37
C GLU A 435 7.68 25.07 2.99
N LYS A 436 8.33 25.92 2.19
CA LYS A 436 8.89 25.54 0.89
C LYS A 436 9.90 24.41 1.02
N LEU A 437 10.89 24.60 1.90
CA LEU A 437 11.94 23.59 2.13
C LEU A 437 11.38 22.31 2.74
N ALA A 438 10.47 22.41 3.71
CA ALA A 438 9.83 21.26 4.33
C ALA A 438 8.97 20.46 3.32
N GLY A 439 8.17 21.15 2.50
CA GLY A 439 7.35 20.52 1.47
C GLY A 439 8.19 19.79 0.41
N ILE A 440 9.26 20.42 -0.07
CA ILE A 440 10.17 19.77 -1.03
C ILE A 440 10.91 18.59 -0.36
N SER A 441 11.36 18.75 0.89
CA SER A 441 12.01 17.67 1.65
C SER A 441 11.11 16.44 1.78
N ASN A 442 9.82 16.65 2.11
CA ASN A 442 8.86 15.56 2.26
C ASN A 442 8.71 14.76 0.95
N ILE A 443 8.42 15.43 -0.16
CA ILE A 443 8.18 14.73 -1.44
C ILE A 443 9.45 14.11 -2.02
N LEU A 444 10.63 14.71 -1.81
CA LEU A 444 11.89 14.09 -2.19
C LEU A 444 12.10 12.76 -1.46
N GLY A 445 11.78 12.70 -0.15
CA GLY A 445 11.84 11.46 0.62
C GLY A 445 10.85 10.41 0.14
N VAL A 446 9.63 10.82 -0.21
CA VAL A 446 8.60 9.93 -0.77
C VAL A 446 9.05 9.34 -2.12
N ILE A 447 9.55 10.19 -3.03
CA ILE A 447 10.02 9.73 -4.35
C ILE A 447 11.26 8.85 -4.21
N ASP A 448 12.24 9.23 -3.39
CA ASP A 448 13.45 8.43 -3.17
C ASP A 448 13.11 7.02 -2.67
N ASN A 449 12.27 6.93 -1.64
CA ASN A 449 11.88 5.64 -1.09
C ASN A 449 11.08 4.79 -2.09
N ASN A 450 10.04 5.37 -2.71
CA ASN A 450 9.10 4.60 -3.53
C ASN A 450 9.63 4.32 -4.94
N LEU A 451 10.49 5.19 -5.50
CA LEU A 451 11.06 4.97 -6.83
C LEU A 451 12.39 4.24 -6.75
N PHE A 452 13.41 4.87 -6.13
CA PHE A 452 14.77 4.36 -6.22
C PHE A 452 15.05 3.21 -5.25
N ASN A 453 14.68 3.35 -3.97
CA ASN A 453 14.93 2.29 -2.99
C ASN A 453 14.05 1.07 -3.24
N CYS A 454 12.76 1.24 -3.58
CA CYS A 454 11.90 0.09 -3.91
C CYS A 454 12.40 -0.67 -5.14
N ILE A 455 12.95 -0.01 -6.17
CA ILE A 455 13.55 -0.71 -7.32
C ILE A 455 14.86 -1.41 -6.94
N ARG A 456 15.69 -0.81 -6.07
CA ARG A 456 16.86 -1.50 -5.52
C ARG A 456 16.47 -2.83 -4.88
N GLU A 457 15.44 -2.80 -4.05
CA GLU A 457 14.97 -3.99 -3.33
C GLU A 457 14.22 -4.98 -4.23
N ALA A 458 13.42 -4.50 -5.19
CA ALA A 458 12.77 -5.36 -6.18
C ALA A 458 13.78 -6.09 -7.09
N LYS A 459 14.90 -5.46 -7.44
CA LYS A 459 16.02 -6.14 -8.12
C LYS A 459 16.59 -7.26 -7.25
N MET A 460 16.80 -7.01 -5.98
CA MET A 460 17.26 -8.05 -5.04
C MET A 460 16.26 -9.20 -4.98
N GLU A 461 14.96 -8.91 -4.94
CA GLU A 461 13.90 -9.91 -4.94
C GLU A 461 13.95 -10.79 -6.20
N THR A 462 14.11 -10.20 -7.37
CA THR A 462 14.27 -10.92 -8.63
C THR A 462 15.54 -11.81 -8.61
N GLU A 463 16.66 -11.30 -8.10
CA GLU A 463 17.93 -12.01 -8.05
C GLU A 463 17.88 -13.21 -7.10
N PHE A 464 17.35 -13.06 -5.88
CA PHE A 464 17.31 -14.18 -4.94
C PHE A 464 16.25 -15.24 -5.31
N ASN A 465 15.13 -14.85 -5.94
CA ASN A 465 14.17 -15.80 -6.49
C ASN A 465 14.82 -16.65 -7.61
N LYS A 466 15.47 -15.99 -8.57
CA LYS A 466 16.19 -16.67 -9.65
C LYS A 466 17.26 -17.62 -9.10
N TYR A 467 18.04 -17.18 -8.12
CA TYR A 467 19.07 -18.01 -7.47
C TYR A 467 18.46 -19.26 -6.81
N SER A 468 17.29 -19.13 -6.19
CA SER A 468 16.54 -20.26 -5.63
C SER A 468 15.99 -21.20 -6.70
N GLU A 469 15.50 -20.67 -7.84
CA GLU A 469 15.02 -21.47 -8.97
C GLU A 469 16.11 -22.30 -9.63
N GLU A 470 17.35 -21.82 -9.61
CA GLU A 470 18.53 -22.55 -10.07
C GLU A 470 18.95 -23.69 -9.12
N GLY A 471 18.21 -23.90 -8.01
CA GLY A 471 18.43 -24.96 -7.03
C GLY A 471 19.35 -24.57 -5.87
N ASN A 472 19.75 -23.31 -5.80
CA ASN A 472 20.62 -22.80 -4.74
C ASN A 472 19.83 -22.47 -3.46
N ALA A 473 20.49 -22.50 -2.30
CA ALA A 473 19.91 -22.08 -1.04
C ALA A 473 20.17 -20.59 -0.78
N ILE A 474 19.14 -19.84 -0.43
CA ILE A 474 19.27 -18.44 0.04
C ILE A 474 19.87 -18.48 1.45
N THR A 475 21.17 -18.18 1.57
CA THR A 475 21.89 -18.11 2.84
C THR A 475 22.08 -16.67 3.30
N LYS A 476 22.47 -16.47 4.56
CA LYS A 476 22.78 -15.14 5.08
C LYS A 476 23.95 -14.50 4.35
N GLU A 477 24.97 -15.30 3.99
CA GLU A 477 26.14 -14.83 3.25
C GLU A 477 25.73 -14.30 1.88
N TYR A 478 24.91 -15.05 1.15
CA TYR A 478 24.38 -14.65 -0.15
C TYR A 478 23.56 -13.36 -0.04
N MET A 479 22.62 -13.29 0.91
CA MET A 479 21.78 -12.10 1.10
C MET A 479 22.59 -10.86 1.51
N ASN A 480 23.57 -11.02 2.40
CA ASN A 480 24.42 -9.93 2.83
C ASN A 480 25.31 -9.41 1.68
N GLU A 481 25.82 -10.29 0.81
CA GLU A 481 26.58 -9.90 -0.38
C GLU A 481 25.68 -9.19 -1.41
N LEU A 482 24.48 -9.72 -1.64
CA LEU A 482 23.50 -9.14 -2.56
C LEU A 482 23.06 -7.74 -2.08
N ASP A 483 22.73 -7.59 -0.79
CA ASP A 483 22.34 -6.28 -0.23
C ASP A 483 23.52 -5.30 -0.28
N LEU A 484 24.73 -5.72 0.09
CA LEU A 484 25.92 -4.85 0.00
C LEU A 484 26.19 -4.37 -1.45
N LYS A 485 26.03 -5.26 -2.44
CA LYS A 485 26.16 -4.90 -3.85
C LYS A 485 25.10 -3.85 -4.23
N SER A 486 23.84 -4.08 -3.85
CA SER A 486 22.74 -3.19 -4.15
C SER A 486 22.89 -1.82 -3.50
N LEU A 487 23.35 -1.76 -2.24
CA LEU A 487 23.65 -0.52 -1.53
C LEU A 487 24.76 0.29 -2.22
N LYS A 488 25.82 -0.38 -2.67
CA LYS A 488 26.92 0.27 -3.41
C LYS A 488 26.47 0.85 -4.73
N GLU A 489 25.62 0.14 -5.47
CA GLU A 489 25.06 0.64 -6.74
C GLU A 489 24.18 1.89 -6.48
N TYR A 490 23.31 1.82 -5.51
CA TYR A 490 22.34 2.86 -5.19
C TYR A 490 23.00 4.13 -4.62
N TYR A 491 23.80 4.00 -3.57
CA TYR A 491 24.38 5.13 -2.88
C TYR A 491 25.66 5.68 -3.53
N GLY A 492 26.34 4.88 -4.36
CA GLY A 492 27.61 5.29 -4.97
C GLY A 492 28.62 5.73 -3.91
N ASN A 493 29.14 6.94 -4.09
CA ASN A 493 30.08 7.57 -3.16
C ASN A 493 29.42 8.64 -2.23
N SER A 494 28.12 8.84 -2.34
CA SER A 494 27.41 9.88 -1.57
C SER A 494 27.24 9.50 -0.10
N ILE A 495 27.28 8.20 0.22
CA ILE A 495 27.10 7.67 1.58
C ILE A 495 28.20 6.67 1.89
N ILE A 496 28.71 6.73 3.12
CA ILE A 496 29.57 5.67 3.65
C ILE A 496 28.67 4.52 4.10
N ILE A 497 28.84 3.37 3.46
CA ILE A 497 28.17 2.14 3.84
C ILE A 497 28.88 1.57 5.06
N ASP A 498 28.25 1.75 6.22
CA ASP A 498 28.79 1.30 7.50
C ASP A 498 28.76 -0.23 7.61
N GLU A 499 29.59 -0.76 8.51
CA GLU A 499 29.56 -2.19 8.85
C GLU A 499 28.16 -2.61 9.29
N LEU A 500 27.74 -3.82 8.90
CA LEU A 500 26.40 -4.39 9.15
C LEU A 500 25.23 -3.62 8.48
N ALA A 501 25.49 -2.60 7.65
CA ALA A 501 24.42 -1.94 6.90
C ALA A 501 23.65 -2.93 6.00
N ASN A 502 24.37 -3.89 5.44
CA ASN A 502 23.88 -4.96 4.57
C ASN A 502 23.05 -6.06 5.26
N THR A 503 22.56 -5.81 6.47
CA THR A 503 21.55 -6.61 7.16
C THR A 503 20.15 -5.98 7.05
N GLY A 504 19.97 -4.98 6.17
CA GLY A 504 18.71 -4.27 5.99
C GLY A 504 17.58 -5.16 5.48
N TRP A 505 17.89 -6.11 4.63
CA TRP A 505 16.95 -7.07 4.04
C TRP A 505 16.15 -7.87 5.07
N ILE A 506 16.72 -8.10 6.27
CA ILE A 506 16.09 -8.86 7.35
C ILE A 506 14.76 -8.22 7.79
N ARG A 507 14.67 -6.89 7.76
CA ARG A 507 13.48 -6.14 8.19
C ARG A 507 12.50 -5.82 7.07
N ARG A 508 12.74 -6.30 5.87
CA ARG A 508 11.86 -6.03 4.74
C ARG A 508 10.73 -7.05 4.68
N SER A 509 9.64 -6.78 5.38
CA SER A 509 8.45 -7.65 5.38
C SER A 509 7.89 -7.89 3.97
N HIS A 510 8.03 -6.91 3.05
CA HIS A 510 7.60 -7.04 1.66
C HIS A 510 8.22 -8.22 0.90
N TYR A 511 9.34 -8.77 1.36
CA TYR A 511 9.90 -9.99 0.76
C TYR A 511 9.07 -11.25 1.06
N TYR A 512 8.05 -11.13 1.93
CA TYR A 512 7.02 -12.14 2.17
C TYR A 512 5.68 -11.81 1.49
N SER A 513 5.70 -10.92 0.47
CA SER A 513 4.51 -10.45 -0.27
C SER A 513 4.75 -10.45 -1.79
N ASP A 514 5.24 -11.52 -2.33
CA ASP A 514 5.48 -11.82 -3.76
C ASP A 514 5.53 -10.63 -4.72
N TYR A 515 6.73 -10.12 -4.97
CA TYR A 515 6.98 -9.05 -5.93
C TYR A 515 6.09 -7.81 -5.74
N TYR A 516 5.89 -7.39 -4.48
CA TYR A 516 5.01 -6.25 -4.22
C TYR A 516 5.70 -4.88 -4.43
N LEU A 517 7.02 -4.81 -4.23
CA LEU A 517 7.78 -3.56 -4.14
C LEU A 517 7.73 -2.67 -5.39
N TYR A 518 7.74 -3.25 -6.58
CA TYR A 518 7.71 -2.48 -7.82
C TYR A 518 6.40 -1.71 -8.03
N ASN A 519 5.31 -2.10 -7.37
CA ASN A 519 4.02 -1.40 -7.45
C ASN A 519 4.15 0.04 -6.99
N TYR A 520 4.89 0.29 -5.91
CA TYR A 520 5.18 1.64 -5.43
C TYR A 520 5.90 2.47 -6.49
N SER A 521 6.84 1.86 -7.21
CA SER A 521 7.65 2.56 -8.21
C SER A 521 6.85 2.89 -9.47
N PHE A 522 5.94 2.03 -9.89
CA PHE A 522 4.98 2.37 -10.94
C PHE A 522 4.10 3.54 -10.51
N CYS A 523 3.48 3.44 -9.34
CA CYS A 523 2.54 4.45 -8.87
C CYS A 523 3.19 5.82 -8.69
N ILE A 524 4.36 5.92 -8.06
CA ILE A 524 5.05 7.20 -7.87
C ILE A 524 5.55 7.80 -9.18
N SER A 525 5.99 6.96 -10.13
CA SER A 525 6.39 7.44 -11.45
C SER A 525 5.24 8.09 -12.18
N VAL A 526 4.09 7.42 -12.20
CA VAL A 526 2.87 7.92 -12.84
C VAL A 526 2.33 9.14 -12.12
N ALA A 527 2.24 9.11 -10.78
CA ALA A 527 1.74 10.23 -9.98
C ALA A 527 2.58 11.51 -10.15
N SER A 528 3.91 11.36 -10.14
CA SER A 528 4.84 12.48 -10.36
C SER A 528 4.68 13.09 -11.76
N ALA A 529 4.62 12.25 -12.79
CA ALA A 529 4.44 12.70 -14.16
C ALA A 529 3.05 13.34 -14.37
N ASN A 530 2.01 12.77 -13.80
CA ASN A 530 0.65 13.29 -13.83
C ASN A 530 0.55 14.66 -13.15
N ALA A 531 1.03 14.77 -11.91
CA ALA A 531 1.02 16.03 -11.15
C ALA A 531 1.78 17.14 -11.88
N MET A 532 2.95 16.83 -12.45
CA MET A 532 3.74 17.80 -13.20
C MET A 532 2.99 18.33 -14.42
N LYS A 533 2.32 17.48 -15.21
CA LYS A 533 1.53 17.90 -16.37
C LYS A 533 0.33 18.77 -15.95
N ILE A 534 -0.41 18.36 -14.92
CA ILE A 534 -1.56 19.12 -14.40
C ILE A 534 -1.12 20.50 -13.90
N LEU A 535 -0.03 20.59 -13.14
CA LEU A 535 0.50 21.85 -12.61
C LEU A 535 1.00 22.78 -13.71
N ASN A 536 1.44 22.24 -14.85
CA ASN A 536 1.80 23.02 -16.04
C ASN A 536 0.57 23.47 -16.87
N GLY A 537 -0.65 23.18 -16.41
CA GLY A 537 -1.89 23.60 -17.06
C GLY A 537 -2.33 22.72 -18.23
N ASP A 538 -1.85 21.48 -18.31
CA ASP A 538 -2.28 20.50 -19.31
C ASP A 538 -3.71 20.03 -19.01
N LYS A 539 -4.68 20.60 -19.75
CA LYS A 539 -6.11 20.30 -19.59
C LYS A 539 -6.44 18.88 -20.04
N ASP A 540 -5.79 18.40 -21.08
CA ASP A 540 -6.03 17.05 -21.59
C ASP A 540 -5.56 16.01 -20.55
N GLN A 541 -4.47 16.29 -19.85
CA GLN A 541 -4.00 15.42 -18.77
C GLN A 541 -4.97 15.44 -17.59
N LEU A 542 -5.55 16.58 -17.24
CA LEU A 542 -6.57 16.66 -16.18
C LEU A 542 -7.82 15.82 -16.56
N GLU A 543 -8.30 15.93 -17.80
CA GLU A 543 -9.43 15.13 -18.27
C GLU A 543 -9.13 13.63 -18.23
N ARG A 544 -7.93 13.21 -18.65
CA ARG A 544 -7.46 11.83 -18.55
C ARG A 544 -7.40 11.35 -17.10
N TYR A 545 -6.93 12.22 -16.20
CA TYR A 545 -6.84 11.88 -14.77
C TYR A 545 -8.24 11.69 -14.16
N ILE A 546 -9.20 12.57 -14.43
CA ILE A 546 -10.58 12.42 -13.96
C ILE A 546 -11.21 11.14 -14.53
N ARG A 547 -10.95 10.83 -15.80
CA ARG A 547 -11.41 9.57 -16.41
C ARG A 547 -10.75 8.36 -15.75
N PHE A 548 -9.46 8.39 -15.48
CA PHE A 548 -8.72 7.31 -14.80
C PHE A 548 -9.28 7.01 -13.41
N ILE A 549 -9.49 8.02 -12.57
CA ILE A 549 -10.02 7.83 -11.22
C ILE A 549 -11.50 7.41 -11.20
N SER A 550 -12.17 7.47 -12.36
CA SER A 550 -13.55 7.00 -12.55
C SER A 550 -13.63 5.54 -13.01
N LEU A 551 -12.50 4.90 -13.34
CA LEU A 551 -12.47 3.50 -13.78
C LEU A 551 -12.73 2.57 -12.59
N GLY A 552 -13.47 1.50 -12.84
CA GLY A 552 -13.64 0.40 -11.90
C GLY A 552 -12.64 -0.73 -12.12
N SER A 553 -12.96 -1.91 -11.61
CA SER A 553 -12.15 -3.12 -11.79
C SER A 553 -12.48 -3.91 -13.08
N ASP A 554 -13.23 -3.33 -14.00
CA ASP A 554 -13.55 -3.91 -15.31
C ASP A 554 -12.50 -3.60 -16.38
N ILE A 555 -11.31 -3.23 -15.97
CA ILE A 555 -10.15 -2.94 -16.81
C ILE A 555 -8.87 -3.43 -16.13
N HIS A 556 -7.94 -3.98 -16.92
CA HIS A 556 -6.65 -4.35 -16.37
C HIS A 556 -5.82 -3.11 -15.95
N PRO A 557 -5.03 -3.19 -14.87
CA PRO A 557 -4.25 -2.06 -14.36
C PRO A 557 -3.37 -1.38 -15.41
N ILE A 558 -2.70 -2.17 -16.25
CA ILE A 558 -1.82 -1.67 -17.31
C ILE A 558 -2.58 -0.84 -18.35
N ASP A 559 -3.82 -1.23 -18.66
CA ASP A 559 -4.67 -0.49 -19.59
C ASP A 559 -5.27 0.76 -18.93
N ALA A 560 -5.55 0.71 -17.62
CA ALA A 560 -5.94 1.89 -16.85
C ALA A 560 -4.84 2.99 -16.90
N PHE A 561 -3.56 2.63 -16.81
CA PHE A 561 -2.47 3.59 -16.99
C PHE A 561 -2.42 4.18 -18.41
N LYS A 562 -2.79 3.42 -19.44
CA LYS A 562 -2.89 3.96 -20.81
C LYS A 562 -4.03 4.97 -20.94
N VAL A 563 -5.17 4.75 -20.23
CA VAL A 563 -6.26 5.75 -20.16
C VAL A 563 -5.77 7.04 -19.52
N LEU A 564 -4.93 6.96 -18.49
CA LEU A 564 -4.28 8.12 -17.88
C LEU A 564 -3.25 8.78 -18.81
N GLY A 565 -2.86 8.11 -19.90
CA GLY A 565 -1.91 8.60 -20.89
C GLY A 565 -0.48 8.14 -20.69
N PHE A 566 -0.26 7.08 -19.90
CA PHE A 566 1.06 6.52 -19.64
C PHE A 566 1.13 5.04 -20.04
N ASP A 567 2.07 4.72 -20.93
CA ASP A 567 2.40 3.34 -21.28
C ASP A 567 3.63 2.92 -20.48
N LEU A 568 3.44 2.03 -19.50
CA LEU A 568 4.49 1.55 -18.61
C LEU A 568 5.58 0.74 -19.32
N THR A 569 5.40 0.33 -20.58
CA THR A 569 6.45 -0.29 -21.39
C THR A 569 7.41 0.72 -22.02
N ASN A 570 7.15 2.02 -21.88
CA ASN A 570 7.93 3.12 -22.40
C ASN A 570 8.76 3.79 -21.31
N LYS A 571 9.96 4.24 -21.65
CA LYS A 571 10.89 4.90 -20.72
C LYS A 571 10.42 6.27 -20.26
N GLU A 572 9.59 6.95 -21.07
CA GLU A 572 9.22 8.36 -20.88
C GLU A 572 8.61 8.66 -19.51
N VAL A 573 7.72 7.80 -18.99
CA VAL A 573 7.07 8.03 -17.69
C VAL A 573 8.09 8.05 -16.55
N TYR A 574 9.04 7.12 -16.57
CA TYR A 574 10.08 7.00 -15.54
C TYR A 574 11.11 8.12 -15.63
N GLU A 575 11.54 8.45 -16.85
CA GLU A 575 12.45 9.59 -17.11
C GLU A 575 11.80 10.91 -16.68
N THR A 576 10.48 11.06 -16.87
CA THR A 576 9.73 12.24 -16.44
C THR A 576 9.69 12.33 -14.91
N ALA A 577 9.45 11.22 -14.20
CA ALA A 577 9.48 11.19 -12.73
C ALA A 577 10.88 11.54 -12.18
N ILE A 578 11.93 11.01 -12.79
CA ILE A 578 13.33 11.30 -12.39
C ILE A 578 13.64 12.78 -12.66
N LYS A 579 13.21 13.34 -13.79
CA LYS A 579 13.37 14.77 -14.09
C LYS A 579 12.62 15.66 -13.10
N TYR A 580 11.43 15.26 -12.68
CA TYR A 580 10.68 15.95 -11.62
C TYR A 580 11.46 15.94 -10.32
N PHE A 581 12.01 14.80 -9.92
CA PHE A 581 12.85 14.65 -8.72
C PHE A 581 14.10 15.55 -8.77
N ASP A 582 14.85 15.53 -9.88
CA ASP A 582 16.02 16.41 -10.08
C ASP A 582 15.64 17.90 -10.01
N GLY A 583 14.51 18.28 -10.59
CA GLY A 583 13.99 19.65 -10.53
C GLY A 583 13.65 20.11 -9.11
N LEU A 584 13.14 19.20 -8.27
CA LEU A 584 12.89 19.47 -6.84
C LEU A 584 14.21 19.67 -6.06
N ILE A 585 15.24 18.88 -6.36
CA ILE A 585 16.58 19.05 -5.78
C ILE A 585 17.15 20.44 -6.11
N ASP A 586 17.06 20.85 -7.36
CA ASP A 586 17.57 22.15 -7.80
C ASP A 586 16.79 23.31 -7.15
N LYS A 587 15.45 23.19 -7.09
CA LYS A 587 14.59 24.15 -6.40
C LYS A 587 14.89 24.26 -4.90
N TYR A 588 15.14 23.14 -4.23
CA TYR A 588 15.57 23.13 -2.83
C TYR A 588 16.88 23.92 -2.63
N LYS A 589 17.88 23.66 -3.49
CA LYS A 589 19.16 24.37 -3.45
C LYS A 589 19.01 25.88 -3.67
N GLU A 590 18.14 26.28 -4.58
CA GLU A 590 17.85 27.70 -4.86
C GLU A 590 17.25 28.38 -3.63
N ILE A 591 16.16 27.84 -3.08
CA ILE A 591 15.48 28.40 -1.91
C ILE A 591 16.40 28.40 -0.66
N SER A 592 17.26 27.41 -0.51
CA SER A 592 18.17 27.33 0.63
C SER A 592 19.18 28.49 0.65
N LYS A 593 19.53 29.06 -0.52
CA LYS A 593 20.46 30.20 -0.66
C LYS A 593 19.80 31.55 -0.40
N GLU A 594 18.48 31.68 -0.56
CA GLU A 594 17.71 32.86 -0.17
C GLU A 594 17.72 33.04 1.37
#